data_da5a27664aab235501df0d7e84de6b83
#
_entry.id   da5a27664aab235501df0d7e84de6b83
#
_cell.length_a   1.000
_cell.length_b   1.000
_cell.length_c   1.000
_cell.angle_alpha   90.00
_cell.angle_beta   90.00
_cell.angle_gamma   90.00
#
_symmetry.space_group_name_H-M   'P 1'
#
loop_
_entity.id
_entity.type
_entity.pdbx_description
1 polymer ?
#
loop_
_entity_poly.entity_id
_entity_poly.type
_entity_poly.pdbx_seq_one_letter_code
_entity_poly.pdbx_strand_id
1 'polypeptide(L)'
;MLRTTFAALGCGLAAGAWAQSSSLTLFGHVDMNVTAATAGGASKIGMDQGGYMIPSRFGMRGTENLGGGNSVGFWIEAPILPNNGGPQGISFTRRSTISFINPQYGELRLGRDYTAAFWNISSFSPFGTVGVGGSSNLIQGWPTGMGGASTLSRASNMLAYFLPAKLGGVYGQLNYAREQEIEGAGYAGGRLGYREGGWDIAGAYGRSAVGSRDYRHATLGSSYDFKVVKVFANYLRQTLGSERQEVALLGAAVPAGRGQIKVSYSRAWQSGPGDGDDAQQYAVGYVHPLSKRTVLYTAYSYIDNQGRAAFVTGDVSPLGQPGRHATGFQVGMSHSF
;
A
#
# COMPACT_ATOMS: atom_id res chain seq x y z
N MET A 1 -30.49 67.22 19.27
CA MET A 1 -30.58 66.17 18.19
C MET A 1 -29.34 66.23 17.38
N LEU A 2 -28.31 65.36 17.69
CA LEU A 2 -27.09 65.28 16.93
C LEU A 2 -27.20 64.07 16.01
N ARG A 3 -27.13 64.30 14.70
CA ARG A 3 -27.01 63.25 13.68
C ARG A 3 -25.54 63.06 13.39
N THR A 4 -24.99 61.93 13.82
CA THR A 4 -23.65 61.47 13.44
C THR A 4 -23.72 60.63 12.16
N THR A 5 -23.12 61.15 11.10
CA THR A 5 -22.97 60.49 9.80
C THR A 5 -21.73 59.60 9.85
N PHE A 6 -21.89 58.29 9.77
CA PHE A 6 -20.78 57.35 9.57
C PHE A 6 -20.44 57.31 8.08
N ALA A 7 -19.26 57.79 7.72
CA ALA A 7 -18.67 57.60 6.40
C ALA A 7 -17.96 56.21 6.37
N ALA A 8 -18.54 55.30 5.62
CA ALA A 8 -17.90 54.01 5.35
C ALA A 8 -16.80 54.19 4.29
N LEU A 9 -15.51 54.08 4.72
CA LEU A 9 -14.39 53.98 3.83
C LEU A 9 -14.36 52.57 3.25
N GLY A 10 -14.87 52.38 2.02
CA GLY A 10 -14.73 51.17 1.25
C GLY A 10 -13.30 51.09 0.65
N CYS A 11 -12.36 50.44 1.31
CA CYS A 11 -11.11 49.99 0.69
C CYS A 11 -11.40 48.84 -0.26
N GLY A 12 -11.56 49.14 -1.54
CA GLY A 12 -11.55 48.16 -2.61
C GLY A 12 -10.14 47.55 -2.76
N LEU A 13 -9.90 46.42 -2.10
CA LEU A 13 -8.81 45.55 -2.44
C LEU A 13 -9.17 44.88 -3.78
N ALA A 14 -8.73 45.48 -4.91
CA ALA A 14 -8.64 44.78 -6.18
C ALA A 14 -7.59 43.68 -6.01
N ALA A 15 -8.00 42.52 -5.49
CA ALA A 15 -7.22 41.31 -5.58
C ALA A 15 -7.12 40.98 -7.07
N GLY A 16 -5.97 41.27 -7.69
CA GLY A 16 -5.66 40.81 -9.03
C GLY A 16 -5.90 39.28 -9.04
N ALA A 17 -6.90 38.85 -9.78
CA ALA A 17 -7.14 37.45 -10.05
C ALA A 17 -6.00 36.96 -10.95
N TRP A 18 -4.89 36.60 -10.34
CA TRP A 18 -3.88 35.81 -11.00
C TRP A 18 -4.57 34.48 -11.29
N ALA A 19 -4.66 34.12 -12.58
CA ALA A 19 -5.16 32.80 -12.98
C ALA A 19 -4.22 31.75 -12.42
N GLN A 20 -4.51 31.28 -11.19
CA GLN A 20 -3.78 30.22 -10.54
C GLN A 20 -4.08 28.94 -11.30
N SER A 21 -3.04 28.27 -11.81
CA SER A 21 -3.23 26.98 -12.46
C SER A 21 -3.61 25.95 -11.40
N SER A 22 -4.90 25.67 -11.29
CA SER A 22 -5.42 24.57 -10.50
C SER A 22 -5.64 23.37 -11.39
N SER A 23 -5.37 22.18 -10.89
CA SER A 23 -5.61 20.93 -11.58
C SER A 23 -6.58 20.06 -10.78
N LEU A 24 -7.53 19.44 -11.47
CA LEU A 24 -8.39 18.38 -10.93
C LEU A 24 -8.27 17.17 -11.84
N THR A 25 -7.89 16.04 -11.28
CA THR A 25 -7.79 14.77 -11.99
C THR A 25 -8.71 13.75 -11.35
N LEU A 26 -9.62 13.23 -12.14
CA LEU A 26 -10.34 12.02 -11.83
C LEU A 26 -9.46 10.84 -12.24
N PHE A 27 -9.32 9.83 -11.41
CA PHE A 27 -8.52 8.65 -11.72
C PHE A 27 -9.14 7.39 -11.13
N GLY A 28 -8.79 6.26 -11.71
CA GLY A 28 -9.21 4.99 -11.19
C GLY A 28 -8.40 3.83 -11.71
N HIS A 29 -8.67 2.69 -11.09
CA HIS A 29 -8.09 1.40 -11.45
C HIS A 29 -9.15 0.33 -11.25
N VAL A 30 -9.51 -0.36 -12.32
CA VAL A 30 -10.44 -1.48 -12.30
C VAL A 30 -9.66 -2.73 -12.62
N ASP A 31 -9.64 -3.64 -11.69
CA ASP A 31 -9.02 -4.96 -11.82
C ASP A 31 -10.07 -6.02 -11.55
N MET A 32 -10.17 -6.98 -12.44
CA MET A 32 -11.06 -8.12 -12.31
C MET A 32 -10.33 -9.39 -12.70
N ASN A 33 -10.47 -10.40 -11.86
CA ASN A 33 -9.93 -11.73 -12.13
C ASN A 33 -10.89 -12.84 -11.76
N VAL A 34 -10.68 -13.99 -12.36
CA VAL A 34 -11.23 -15.27 -11.92
C VAL A 34 -10.10 -16.02 -11.23
N THR A 35 -10.33 -16.40 -9.98
CA THR A 35 -9.38 -17.15 -9.17
C THR A 35 -9.97 -18.51 -8.81
N ALA A 36 -9.19 -19.56 -9.04
CA ALA A 36 -9.41 -20.91 -8.51
C ALA A 36 -8.38 -21.14 -7.40
N ALA A 37 -8.86 -21.42 -6.18
CA ALA A 37 -7.99 -21.60 -5.01
C ALA A 37 -8.38 -22.85 -4.22
N THR A 38 -7.37 -23.45 -3.57
CA THR A 38 -7.55 -24.55 -2.62
C THR A 38 -6.85 -24.23 -1.31
N ALA A 39 -7.44 -24.63 -0.19
CA ALA A 39 -6.81 -24.60 1.12
C ALA A 39 -7.40 -25.67 2.02
N GLY A 40 -6.56 -26.41 2.77
CA GLY A 40 -7.00 -27.41 3.74
C GLY A 40 -7.87 -28.54 3.16
N GLY A 41 -7.81 -28.79 1.85
CA GLY A 41 -8.65 -29.80 1.16
C GLY A 41 -9.96 -29.24 0.59
N ALA A 42 -10.34 -28.00 0.88
CA ALA A 42 -11.47 -27.32 0.25
C ALA A 42 -11.01 -26.58 -1.02
N SER A 43 -11.93 -26.40 -1.97
CA SER A 43 -11.69 -25.66 -3.23
C SER A 43 -12.75 -24.59 -3.40
N LYS A 44 -12.37 -23.46 -4.01
CA LYS A 44 -13.27 -22.36 -4.34
C LYS A 44 -12.85 -21.73 -5.67
N ILE A 45 -13.85 -21.38 -6.48
CA ILE A 45 -13.67 -20.54 -7.67
C ILE A 45 -14.53 -19.31 -7.47
N GLY A 46 -13.96 -18.15 -7.75
CA GLY A 46 -14.67 -16.87 -7.61
C GLY A 46 -14.04 -15.76 -8.41
N MET A 47 -14.77 -14.66 -8.54
CA MET A 47 -14.26 -13.40 -9.05
C MET A 47 -13.74 -12.54 -7.92
N ASP A 48 -12.64 -11.85 -8.16
CA ASP A 48 -12.02 -10.92 -7.22
C ASP A 48 -11.54 -9.64 -7.91
N GLN A 49 -11.27 -8.64 -7.08
CA GLN A 49 -10.77 -7.35 -7.48
C GLN A 49 -9.36 -7.10 -6.90
N GLY A 50 -8.34 -7.06 -7.68
CA GLY A 50 -6.99 -6.79 -7.16
C GLY A 50 -6.03 -7.97 -7.32
N GLY A 51 -5.97 -8.55 -8.50
CA GLY A 51 -4.99 -9.57 -8.85
C GLY A 51 -3.68 -8.99 -9.40
N TYR A 52 -3.69 -7.74 -9.89
CA TYR A 52 -2.54 -7.09 -10.50
C TYR A 52 -2.04 -5.91 -9.68
N MET A 53 -0.97 -6.13 -8.91
CA MET A 53 -0.20 -5.10 -8.16
C MET A 53 -0.99 -4.33 -7.10
N ILE A 54 -2.18 -3.82 -7.42
CA ILE A 54 -2.99 -2.94 -6.58
C ILE A 54 -4.48 -3.27 -6.71
N PRO A 55 -5.29 -3.14 -5.62
CA PRO A 55 -6.74 -3.36 -5.67
C PRO A 55 -7.46 -2.26 -6.44
N SER A 56 -8.65 -2.59 -6.93
CA SER A 56 -9.55 -1.66 -7.62
C SER A 56 -9.90 -0.46 -6.75
N ARG A 57 -9.95 0.71 -7.37
CA ARG A 57 -10.13 1.99 -6.69
C ARG A 57 -10.64 3.07 -7.62
N PHE A 58 -11.24 4.07 -7.02
CA PHE A 58 -11.66 5.32 -7.66
C PHE A 58 -11.20 6.49 -6.80
N GLY A 59 -10.78 7.59 -7.41
CA GLY A 59 -10.34 8.75 -6.65
C GLY A 59 -10.32 10.04 -7.45
N MET A 60 -10.16 11.11 -6.70
CA MET A 60 -9.91 12.46 -7.20
C MET A 60 -8.69 13.05 -6.50
N ARG A 61 -7.92 13.80 -7.24
CA ARG A 61 -6.81 14.59 -6.71
C ARG A 61 -6.75 15.93 -7.42
N GLY A 62 -6.30 16.92 -6.71
CA GLY A 62 -6.10 18.25 -7.26
C GLY A 62 -4.94 18.96 -6.62
N THR A 63 -4.45 19.97 -7.31
CA THR A 63 -3.38 20.84 -6.82
C THR A 63 -3.69 22.27 -7.22
N GLU A 64 -3.53 23.20 -6.27
CA GLU A 64 -3.64 24.63 -6.45
C GLU A 64 -2.27 25.26 -6.19
N ASN A 65 -1.80 26.10 -7.11
CA ASN A 65 -0.56 26.85 -6.95
C ASN A 65 -0.84 28.14 -6.16
N LEU A 66 -0.17 28.30 -5.01
CA LEU A 66 -0.33 29.47 -4.13
C LEU A 66 0.67 30.58 -4.42
N GLY A 67 1.55 30.40 -5.40
CA GLY A 67 2.68 31.31 -5.67
C GLY A 67 3.90 31.05 -4.78
N GLY A 68 5.03 31.68 -5.09
CA GLY A 68 6.26 31.52 -4.33
C GLY A 68 6.83 30.09 -4.27
N GLY A 69 6.44 29.21 -5.20
CA GLY A 69 6.80 27.79 -5.20
C GLY A 69 5.95 26.93 -4.27
N ASN A 70 4.92 27.48 -3.64
CA ASN A 70 4.04 26.75 -2.74
C ASN A 70 2.78 26.27 -3.46
N SER A 71 2.29 25.09 -3.06
CA SER A 71 1.03 24.53 -3.55
C SER A 71 0.26 23.86 -2.42
N VAL A 72 -1.06 23.82 -2.54
CA VAL A 72 -1.93 22.96 -1.74
C VAL A 72 -2.48 21.86 -2.63
N GLY A 73 -2.44 20.63 -2.15
CA GLY A 73 -2.98 19.48 -2.85
C GLY A 73 -4.00 18.73 -1.99
N PHE A 74 -4.91 18.03 -2.64
CA PHE A 74 -5.75 17.05 -1.98
C PHE A 74 -5.74 15.73 -2.74
N TRP A 75 -6.02 14.64 -2.03
CA TRP A 75 -6.19 13.31 -2.59
C TRP A 75 -7.24 12.54 -1.81
N ILE A 76 -8.30 12.11 -2.49
CA ILE A 76 -9.32 11.22 -1.92
C ILE A 76 -9.42 9.97 -2.78
N GLU A 77 -9.45 8.78 -2.16
CA GLU A 77 -9.43 7.49 -2.82
C GLU A 77 -10.31 6.48 -2.08
N ALA A 78 -11.29 5.93 -2.79
CA ALA A 78 -12.20 4.90 -2.32
C ALA A 78 -11.86 3.54 -2.94
N PRO A 79 -12.03 2.41 -2.22
CA PRO A 79 -12.09 1.09 -2.84
C PRO A 79 -13.35 0.98 -3.70
N ILE A 80 -13.27 0.23 -4.78
CA ILE A 80 -14.43 -0.25 -5.53
C ILE A 80 -14.35 -1.78 -5.61
N LEU A 81 -15.50 -2.44 -5.58
CA LEU A 81 -15.63 -3.88 -5.68
C LEU A 81 -16.40 -4.24 -6.95
N PRO A 82 -15.74 -4.26 -8.12
CA PRO A 82 -16.44 -4.44 -9.39
C PRO A 82 -17.05 -5.84 -9.55
N ASN A 83 -16.63 -6.83 -8.76
CA ASN A 83 -17.18 -8.18 -8.73
C ASN A 83 -18.62 -8.26 -8.18
N ASN A 84 -19.04 -7.30 -7.35
CA ASN A 84 -20.38 -7.31 -6.73
C ASN A 84 -21.03 -5.92 -6.62
N GLY A 85 -20.34 -4.86 -7.09
CA GLY A 85 -20.84 -3.48 -7.05
C GLY A 85 -20.82 -2.83 -5.67
N GLY A 86 -20.38 -3.52 -4.62
CA GLY A 86 -20.28 -2.96 -3.27
C GLY A 86 -19.03 -2.09 -3.03
N PRO A 87 -18.94 -1.43 -1.90
CA PRO A 87 -19.90 -1.27 -0.82
C PRO A 87 -21.01 -0.27 -1.18
N GLN A 88 -22.14 -0.32 -0.47
CA GLN A 88 -23.17 0.71 -0.62
C GLN A 88 -22.63 2.04 -0.11
N GLY A 89 -22.63 3.06 -0.97
CA GLY A 89 -22.03 4.34 -0.72
C GLY A 89 -20.53 4.42 -1.02
N ILE A 90 -20.02 5.64 -1.14
CA ILE A 90 -18.59 5.90 -1.38
C ILE A 90 -17.92 6.19 -0.03
N SER A 91 -16.90 5.41 0.30
CA SER A 91 -16.08 5.61 1.50
C SER A 91 -14.60 5.78 1.11
N PHE A 92 -14.01 6.93 1.41
CA PHE A 92 -12.63 7.27 1.07
C PHE A 92 -11.61 6.67 2.07
N THR A 93 -11.78 5.39 2.39
CA THR A 93 -10.96 4.68 3.39
C THR A 93 -9.55 4.34 2.93
N ARG A 94 -9.25 4.46 1.62
CA ARG A 94 -7.91 4.17 1.10
C ARG A 94 -6.95 5.33 1.34
N ARG A 95 -7.35 6.53 0.95
CA ARG A 95 -6.62 7.77 1.19
C ARG A 95 -7.59 8.93 1.26
N SER A 96 -7.39 9.82 2.21
CA SER A 96 -8.16 11.05 2.37
C SER A 96 -7.23 12.10 3.00
N THR A 97 -6.64 12.96 2.17
CA THR A 97 -5.54 13.84 2.59
C THR A 97 -5.62 15.22 1.98
N ILE A 98 -5.11 16.21 2.75
CA ILE A 98 -4.70 17.52 2.26
C ILE A 98 -3.20 17.68 2.47
N SER A 99 -2.52 18.37 1.54
CA SER A 99 -1.07 18.54 1.57
C SER A 99 -0.68 19.98 1.31
N PHE A 100 0.31 20.46 2.04
CA PHE A 100 1.09 21.66 1.69
C PHE A 100 2.41 21.21 1.07
N ILE A 101 2.71 21.68 -0.12
CA ILE A 101 3.80 21.16 -0.96
C ILE A 101 4.71 22.31 -1.35
N ASN A 102 6.01 22.14 -1.13
CA ASN A 102 7.05 23.02 -1.63
C ASN A 102 8.21 22.19 -2.20
N PRO A 103 8.62 22.36 -3.45
CA PRO A 103 9.68 21.56 -4.08
C PRO A 103 11.05 21.64 -3.38
N GLN A 104 11.31 22.71 -2.62
CA GLN A 104 12.57 22.90 -1.88
C GLN A 104 12.50 22.27 -0.49
N TYR A 105 11.35 22.37 0.19
CA TYR A 105 11.19 21.96 1.60
C TYR A 105 10.45 20.65 1.78
N GLY A 106 9.83 20.10 0.72
CA GLY A 106 9.09 18.84 0.78
C GLY A 106 7.58 19.02 0.91
N GLU A 107 6.91 18.01 1.45
CA GLU A 107 5.45 17.97 1.57
C GLU A 107 5.04 17.68 3.02
N LEU A 108 4.16 18.52 3.55
CA LEU A 108 3.45 18.26 4.80
C LEU A 108 2.03 17.81 4.45
N ARG A 109 1.65 16.62 4.92
CA ARG A 109 0.39 15.96 4.58
C ARG A 109 -0.41 15.62 5.83
N LEU A 110 -1.71 15.89 5.81
CA LEU A 110 -2.66 15.59 6.88
C LEU A 110 -3.74 14.65 6.37
N GLY A 111 -4.18 13.70 7.20
CA GLY A 111 -5.34 12.83 6.95
C GLY A 111 -5.03 11.34 7.06
N ARG A 112 -5.75 10.51 6.30
CA ARG A 112 -5.55 9.05 6.23
C ARG A 112 -4.71 8.68 5.02
N ASP A 113 -3.61 7.95 5.25
CA ASP A 113 -2.71 7.51 4.18
C ASP A 113 -1.95 6.23 4.56
N TYR A 114 -1.15 5.72 3.65
CA TYR A 114 -0.23 4.62 3.87
C TYR A 114 0.86 4.98 4.88
N THR A 115 1.20 3.99 5.71
CA THR A 115 2.33 4.06 6.63
C THR A 115 3.67 3.88 5.89
N ALA A 116 4.74 4.31 6.53
CA ALA A 116 6.08 4.22 5.98
C ALA A 116 6.49 2.77 5.63
N ALA A 117 6.14 1.81 6.49
CA ALA A 117 6.49 0.40 6.29
C ALA A 117 5.75 -0.23 5.11
N PHE A 118 4.48 0.12 4.89
CA PHE A 118 3.70 -0.43 3.78
C PHE A 118 4.28 -0.05 2.41
N TRP A 119 4.84 1.15 2.29
CA TRP A 119 5.53 1.56 1.07
C TRP A 119 6.70 0.61 0.71
N ASN A 120 7.44 0.12 1.70
CA ASN A 120 8.50 -0.86 1.44
C ASN A 120 7.93 -2.22 1.02
N ILE A 121 6.93 -2.72 1.74
CA ILE A 121 6.29 -4.01 1.43
C ILE A 121 5.75 -4.02 -0.01
N SER A 122 5.10 -2.92 -0.44
CA SER A 122 4.51 -2.82 -1.77
C SER A 122 5.53 -2.55 -2.89
N SER A 123 6.61 -1.80 -2.60
CA SER A 123 7.58 -1.39 -3.62
C SER A 123 8.56 -2.49 -3.99
N PHE A 124 8.90 -3.38 -3.05
CA PHE A 124 9.94 -4.38 -3.23
C PHE A 124 9.39 -5.81 -3.38
N SER A 125 8.32 -5.93 -4.17
CA SER A 125 7.71 -7.20 -4.57
C SER A 125 7.35 -7.18 -6.06
N PRO A 126 7.64 -8.24 -6.84
CA PRO A 126 7.27 -8.29 -8.25
C PRO A 126 5.75 -8.38 -8.45
N PHE A 127 5.00 -8.93 -7.49
CA PHE A 127 3.54 -9.07 -7.56
C PHE A 127 2.79 -7.97 -6.80
N GLY A 128 3.50 -7.02 -6.14
CA GLY A 128 2.87 -6.07 -5.22
C GLY A 128 2.34 -6.79 -3.97
N THR A 129 1.18 -6.33 -3.47
CA THR A 129 0.63 -6.80 -2.19
C THR A 129 -0.69 -7.57 -2.32
N VAL A 130 -1.19 -7.82 -3.52
CA VAL A 130 -2.53 -8.39 -3.76
C VAL A 130 -2.48 -9.56 -4.73
N GLY A 131 -3.57 -10.33 -4.78
CA GLY A 131 -3.71 -11.51 -5.62
C GLY A 131 -2.97 -12.73 -5.09
N VAL A 132 -3.02 -13.83 -5.85
CA VAL A 132 -2.47 -15.12 -5.40
C VAL A 132 -0.95 -15.07 -5.17
N GLY A 133 -0.21 -14.24 -5.91
CA GLY A 133 1.25 -14.05 -5.74
C GLY A 133 1.64 -12.91 -4.80
N GLY A 134 0.68 -12.21 -4.19
CA GLY A 134 0.91 -11.02 -3.38
C GLY A 134 1.85 -11.26 -2.19
N SER A 135 2.73 -10.28 -1.93
CA SER A 135 3.67 -10.35 -0.79
C SER A 135 2.97 -10.31 0.56
N SER A 136 1.73 -9.83 0.63
CA SER A 136 0.97 -9.77 1.87
C SER A 136 0.33 -11.09 2.27
N ASN A 137 0.31 -12.12 1.43
CA ASN A 137 -0.30 -13.40 1.76
C ASN A 137 0.31 -14.07 3.01
N LEU A 138 1.62 -13.90 3.25
CA LEU A 138 2.31 -14.38 4.44
C LEU A 138 2.39 -13.32 5.57
N ILE A 139 1.87 -12.11 5.36
CA ILE A 139 1.97 -10.98 6.30
C ILE A 139 0.60 -10.66 6.92
N GLN A 140 -0.46 -10.68 6.10
CA GLN A 140 -1.81 -10.31 6.55
C GLN A 140 -2.36 -11.34 7.54
N GLY A 141 -3.14 -10.82 8.51
CA GLY A 141 -3.73 -11.65 9.57
C GLY A 141 -2.79 -11.94 10.74
N TRP A 142 -1.55 -11.47 10.69
CA TRP A 142 -0.62 -11.52 11.81
C TRP A 142 -0.35 -10.11 12.37
N PRO A 143 -0.30 -9.91 13.69
CA PRO A 143 -0.79 -10.83 14.72
C PRO A 143 -2.33 -10.92 14.70
N THR A 144 -2.87 -12.05 15.10
CA THR A 144 -4.32 -12.23 15.14
C THR A 144 -4.98 -11.33 16.18
N GLY A 145 -6.20 -10.87 15.89
CA GLY A 145 -7.03 -10.13 16.84
C GLY A 145 -6.74 -8.63 16.94
N MET A 146 -5.84 -8.07 16.14
CA MET A 146 -5.60 -6.61 16.13
C MET A 146 -6.72 -5.79 15.48
N GLY A 147 -7.47 -6.37 14.54
CA GLY A 147 -8.55 -5.66 13.85
C GLY A 147 -8.16 -4.30 13.31
N GLY A 148 -8.92 -3.27 13.68
CA GLY A 148 -8.67 -1.88 13.27
C GLY A 148 -7.43 -1.23 13.85
N ALA A 149 -6.82 -1.82 14.87
CA ALA A 149 -5.56 -1.35 15.46
C ALA A 149 -4.33 -1.69 14.59
N SER A 150 -4.48 -2.49 13.52
CA SER A 150 -3.39 -2.79 12.61
C SER A 150 -3.00 -1.58 11.77
N THR A 151 -1.86 -0.98 12.10
CA THR A 151 -1.28 0.18 11.40
C THR A 151 -0.21 -0.21 10.39
N LEU A 152 -0.06 -1.49 10.06
CA LEU A 152 0.94 -1.93 9.07
C LEU A 152 0.71 -1.27 7.71
N SER A 153 -0.55 -1.15 7.26
CA SER A 153 -0.87 -0.60 5.95
C SER A 153 -1.19 0.89 5.97
N ARG A 154 -2.06 1.33 6.88
CA ARG A 154 -2.59 2.70 6.93
C ARG A 154 -2.79 3.17 8.35
N ALA A 155 -2.70 4.51 8.52
CA ALA A 155 -3.12 5.17 9.74
C ALA A 155 -4.06 6.34 9.41
N SER A 156 -5.03 6.58 10.29
CA SER A 156 -5.92 7.75 10.27
C SER A 156 -5.35 8.86 11.14
N ASN A 157 -5.85 10.09 11.00
CA ASN A 157 -5.45 11.25 11.79
C ASN A 157 -3.92 11.48 11.77
N MET A 158 -3.33 11.23 10.61
CA MET A 158 -1.88 11.24 10.42
C MET A 158 -1.39 12.61 9.96
N LEU A 159 -0.31 13.05 10.59
CA LEU A 159 0.59 14.07 10.09
C LEU A 159 1.80 13.36 9.48
N ALA A 160 2.07 13.64 8.21
CA ALA A 160 3.23 13.09 7.52
C ALA A 160 4.06 14.20 6.88
N TYR A 161 5.38 14.04 6.95
CA TYR A 161 6.32 14.87 6.23
C TYR A 161 7.10 14.01 5.23
N PHE A 162 7.14 14.46 3.97
CA PHE A 162 7.89 13.82 2.90
C PHE A 162 9.06 14.71 2.50
N LEU A 163 10.23 14.12 2.36
CA LEU A 163 11.44 14.80 1.90
C LEU A 163 11.25 15.38 0.49
N PRO A 164 11.89 16.52 0.18
CA PRO A 164 11.85 17.08 -1.16
C PRO A 164 12.56 16.17 -2.18
N ALA A 165 12.12 16.20 -3.44
CA ALA A 165 12.63 15.32 -4.49
C ALA A 165 14.08 15.62 -4.93
N LYS A 166 14.65 16.77 -4.54
CA LYS A 166 15.96 17.27 -4.99
C LYS A 166 17.12 16.87 -4.08
N LEU A 167 17.12 15.68 -3.50
CA LEU A 167 18.15 15.20 -2.57
C LEU A 167 19.07 14.14 -3.18
N GLY A 168 19.38 14.24 -4.49
CA GLY A 168 20.35 13.33 -5.12
C GLY A 168 19.96 11.85 -5.00
N GLY A 169 18.70 11.51 -5.27
CA GLY A 169 18.18 10.15 -5.17
C GLY A 169 17.67 9.75 -3.76
N VAL A 170 18.00 10.52 -2.72
CA VAL A 170 17.47 10.26 -1.37
C VAL A 170 15.99 10.62 -1.28
N TYR A 171 15.17 9.74 -0.73
CA TYR A 171 13.76 9.99 -0.46
C TYR A 171 13.37 9.45 0.92
N GLY A 172 12.29 9.96 1.47
CA GLY A 172 11.84 9.48 2.78
C GLY A 172 10.59 10.17 3.27
N GLN A 173 10.08 9.66 4.39
CA GLN A 173 8.94 10.23 5.09
C GLN A 173 9.00 9.95 6.58
N LEU A 174 8.40 10.84 7.36
CA LEU A 174 8.07 10.67 8.76
C LEU A 174 6.57 10.72 8.92
N ASN A 175 6.02 9.88 9.77
CA ASN A 175 4.59 9.76 10.02
C ASN A 175 4.31 9.77 11.51
N TYR A 176 3.31 10.54 11.92
CA TYR A 176 2.75 10.49 13.26
C TYR A 176 1.22 10.52 13.17
N ALA A 177 0.57 9.57 13.81
CA ALA A 177 -0.90 9.51 13.89
C ALA A 177 -1.32 9.37 15.35
N ARG A 178 -2.22 10.24 15.78
CA ARG A 178 -2.79 10.15 17.12
C ARG A 178 -3.96 9.17 17.12
N GLU A 179 -4.02 8.35 18.14
CA GLU A 179 -5.18 7.54 18.45
C GLU A 179 -6.38 8.43 18.82
N GLN A 180 -7.56 8.12 18.29
CA GLN A 180 -8.80 8.84 18.60
C GLN A 180 -9.95 7.89 18.92
N GLU A 181 -10.40 7.08 17.97
CA GLU A 181 -11.63 6.27 18.08
C GLU A 181 -11.34 4.78 18.30
N ILE A 182 -10.19 4.30 17.84
CA ILE A 182 -9.80 2.89 17.92
C ILE A 182 -8.53 2.80 18.75
N GLU A 183 -8.62 2.13 19.89
CA GLU A 183 -7.46 1.86 20.73
C GLU A 183 -6.37 1.14 19.95
N GLY A 184 -5.15 1.62 20.05
CA GLY A 184 -4.00 1.08 19.32
C GLY A 184 -3.86 1.53 17.87
N ALA A 185 -4.75 2.39 17.37
CA ALA A 185 -4.66 2.95 16.01
C ALA A 185 -3.71 4.15 15.90
N GLY A 186 -3.09 4.60 16.99
CA GLY A 186 -2.00 5.57 16.98
C GLY A 186 -0.75 4.99 16.32
N TYR A 187 0.03 5.82 15.62
CA TYR A 187 1.20 5.38 14.85
C TYR A 187 2.33 6.40 14.90
N ALA A 188 3.55 5.94 15.04
CA ALA A 188 4.75 6.74 14.80
C ALA A 188 5.74 5.91 13.97
N GLY A 189 6.28 6.50 12.90
CA GLY A 189 7.22 5.78 12.05
C GLY A 189 7.86 6.64 10.99
N GLY A 190 8.78 6.05 10.23
CA GLY A 190 9.48 6.71 9.15
C GLY A 190 10.07 5.73 8.15
N ARG A 191 10.43 6.26 6.99
CA ARG A 191 11.09 5.59 5.88
C ARG A 191 12.21 6.47 5.36
N LEU A 192 13.35 5.86 5.05
CA LEU A 192 14.43 6.48 4.33
C LEU A 192 14.91 5.55 3.23
N GLY A 193 15.12 6.08 2.04
CA GLY A 193 15.58 5.31 0.89
C GLY A 193 16.46 6.12 -0.05
N TYR A 194 17.06 5.39 -0.98
CA TYR A 194 17.91 5.92 -2.04
C TYR A 194 17.58 5.24 -3.35
N ARG A 195 17.38 6.03 -4.42
CA ARG A 195 17.05 5.52 -5.75
C ARG A 195 17.87 6.24 -6.81
N GLU A 196 18.82 5.51 -7.40
CA GLU A 196 19.64 6.01 -8.51
C GLU A 196 20.30 4.84 -9.26
N GLY A 197 20.63 5.03 -10.54
CA GLY A 197 21.43 4.10 -11.32
C GLY A 197 20.86 2.67 -11.44
N GLY A 198 19.54 2.50 -11.34
CA GLY A 198 18.89 1.18 -11.33
C GLY A 198 18.65 0.62 -9.93
N TRP A 199 19.32 1.12 -8.90
CA TRP A 199 19.10 0.78 -7.50
C TRP A 199 17.89 1.49 -6.93
N ASP A 200 17.15 0.79 -6.09
CA ASP A 200 16.19 1.35 -5.15
C ASP A 200 16.31 0.56 -3.84
N ILE A 201 16.70 1.22 -2.77
CA ILE A 201 16.85 0.60 -1.43
C ILE A 201 16.19 1.50 -0.39
N ALA A 202 15.43 0.92 0.54
CA ALA A 202 14.84 1.67 1.63
C ALA A 202 14.64 0.84 2.90
N GLY A 203 14.88 1.48 4.03
CA GLY A 203 14.48 1.00 5.35
C GLY A 203 13.28 1.78 5.88
N ALA A 204 12.39 1.10 6.62
CA ALA A 204 11.30 1.74 7.32
C ALA A 204 11.07 1.09 8.69
N TYR A 205 10.56 1.89 9.62
CA TYR A 205 10.18 1.47 10.95
C TYR A 205 8.87 2.14 11.36
N GLY A 206 8.05 1.42 12.11
CA GLY A 206 6.83 1.95 12.70
C GLY A 206 6.46 1.24 14.00
N ARG A 207 5.71 1.96 14.83
CA ARG A 207 5.19 1.44 16.10
C ARG A 207 3.80 1.99 16.40
N SER A 208 3.01 1.17 17.10
CA SER A 208 1.72 1.53 17.69
C SER A 208 1.59 0.89 19.07
N ALA A 209 0.90 1.55 19.98
CA ALA A 209 0.55 0.96 21.27
C ALA A 209 -0.80 0.26 21.12
N VAL A 210 -0.92 -1.03 21.47
CA VAL A 210 -2.15 -1.82 21.41
C VAL A 210 -2.45 -2.33 22.83
N GLY A 211 -3.26 -1.61 23.56
CA GLY A 211 -3.44 -1.81 24.99
C GLY A 211 -2.11 -1.66 25.72
N SER A 212 -1.72 -2.64 26.52
CA SER A 212 -0.42 -2.70 27.20
C SER A 212 0.73 -3.25 26.34
N ARG A 213 0.48 -3.61 25.07
CA ARG A 213 1.46 -4.23 24.17
C ARG A 213 1.92 -3.24 23.11
N ASP A 214 3.21 -3.27 22.75
CA ASP A 214 3.76 -2.56 21.62
C ASP A 214 3.68 -3.43 20.36
N TYR A 215 3.01 -2.90 19.31
CA TYR A 215 3.12 -3.40 17.97
C TYR A 215 4.22 -2.63 17.25
N ARG A 216 5.24 -3.33 16.80
CA ARG A 216 6.39 -2.74 16.07
C ARG A 216 6.61 -3.49 14.77
N HIS A 217 7.00 -2.76 13.73
CA HIS A 217 7.39 -3.36 12.46
C HIS A 217 8.58 -2.60 11.86
N ALA A 218 9.51 -3.35 11.30
CA ALA A 218 10.69 -2.85 10.60
C ALA A 218 10.78 -3.55 9.24
N THR A 219 11.12 -2.80 8.21
CA THR A 219 11.30 -3.35 6.85
C THR A 219 12.59 -2.86 6.24
N LEU A 220 13.25 -3.74 5.49
CA LEU A 220 14.36 -3.40 4.60
C LEU A 220 14.05 -3.98 3.23
N GLY A 221 13.98 -3.13 2.22
CA GLY A 221 13.68 -3.54 0.87
C GLY A 221 14.71 -3.01 -0.12
N SER A 222 14.96 -3.76 -1.17
CA SER A 222 15.79 -3.32 -2.28
C SER A 222 15.31 -3.90 -3.61
N SER A 223 15.62 -3.21 -4.69
CA SER A 223 15.52 -3.73 -6.05
C SER A 223 16.64 -3.18 -6.90
N TYR A 224 17.05 -3.97 -7.91
CA TYR A 224 17.99 -3.53 -8.92
C TYR A 224 17.48 -3.88 -10.32
N ASP A 225 17.50 -2.89 -11.20
CA ASP A 225 17.10 -3.03 -12.60
C ASP A 225 18.33 -3.21 -13.50
N PHE A 226 18.61 -4.47 -13.88
CA PHE A 226 19.66 -4.85 -14.82
C PHE A 226 19.27 -4.59 -16.29
N LYS A 227 18.04 -4.04 -16.57
CA LYS A 227 17.43 -3.90 -17.89
C LYS A 227 16.94 -5.22 -18.52
N VAL A 228 17.66 -6.31 -18.36
CA VAL A 228 17.27 -7.66 -18.81
C VAL A 228 16.48 -8.42 -17.73
N VAL A 229 16.61 -8.02 -16.49
CA VAL A 229 15.87 -8.54 -15.34
C VAL A 229 15.83 -7.49 -14.25
N LYS A 230 14.71 -7.33 -13.57
CA LYS A 230 14.62 -6.58 -12.31
C LYS A 230 14.51 -7.56 -11.16
N VAL A 231 15.42 -7.47 -10.21
CA VAL A 231 15.40 -8.31 -8.99
C VAL A 231 14.88 -7.51 -7.81
N PHE A 232 14.29 -8.23 -6.85
CA PHE A 232 13.69 -7.66 -5.65
C PHE A 232 14.11 -8.47 -4.43
N ALA A 233 14.37 -7.78 -3.33
CA ALA A 233 14.54 -8.38 -2.01
C ALA A 233 13.77 -7.53 -1.00
N ASN A 234 13.06 -8.18 -0.08
CA ASN A 234 12.36 -7.51 0.99
C ASN A 234 12.43 -8.34 2.27
N TYR A 235 12.63 -7.68 3.39
CA TYR A 235 12.58 -8.28 4.71
C TYR A 235 11.66 -7.43 5.60
N LEU A 236 10.75 -8.11 6.28
CA LEU A 236 9.86 -7.53 7.28
C LEU A 236 10.07 -8.27 8.58
N ARG A 237 10.18 -7.54 9.68
CA ARG A 237 10.06 -8.06 11.04
C ARG A 237 8.95 -7.29 11.74
N GLN A 238 7.99 -8.01 12.33
CA GLN A 238 6.94 -7.43 13.15
C GLN A 238 6.84 -8.15 14.49
N THR A 239 6.48 -7.41 15.53
CA THR A 239 6.38 -7.91 16.91
C THR A 239 5.17 -7.33 17.60
N LEU A 240 4.49 -8.14 18.43
CA LEU A 240 3.43 -7.72 19.33
C LEU A 240 3.64 -8.40 20.70
N GLY A 241 4.16 -7.64 21.67
CA GLY A 241 4.60 -8.23 22.94
C GLY A 241 5.70 -9.26 22.74
N SER A 242 5.47 -10.52 23.15
CA SER A 242 6.39 -11.65 22.94
C SER A 242 6.26 -12.36 21.60
N GLU A 243 5.22 -12.07 20.82
CA GLU A 243 5.00 -12.65 19.50
C GLU A 243 5.87 -11.95 18.46
N ARG A 244 6.47 -12.69 17.56
CA ARG A 244 7.28 -12.15 16.45
C ARG A 244 7.06 -12.94 15.17
N GLN A 245 6.93 -12.21 14.08
CA GLN A 245 6.98 -12.74 12.72
C GLN A 245 8.08 -12.05 11.92
N GLU A 246 8.83 -12.81 11.16
CA GLU A 246 9.80 -12.34 10.18
C GLU A 246 9.43 -12.89 8.81
N VAL A 247 9.44 -12.05 7.78
CA VAL A 247 9.13 -12.46 6.40
C VAL A 247 10.23 -11.96 5.49
N ALA A 248 10.85 -12.87 4.76
CA ALA A 248 11.78 -12.54 3.69
C ALA A 248 11.17 -12.87 2.32
N LEU A 249 11.41 -12.01 1.34
CA LEU A 249 11.00 -12.19 -0.05
C LEU A 249 12.20 -11.98 -0.98
N LEU A 250 12.37 -12.88 -1.93
CA LEU A 250 13.21 -12.71 -3.11
C LEU A 250 12.34 -12.85 -4.35
N GLY A 251 12.56 -12.01 -5.34
CA GLY A 251 11.76 -12.05 -6.55
C GLY A 251 12.47 -11.49 -7.78
N ALA A 252 11.93 -11.79 -8.93
CA ALA A 252 12.40 -11.27 -10.20
C ALA A 252 11.26 -10.98 -11.17
N ALA A 253 11.51 -10.02 -12.05
CA ALA A 253 10.63 -9.68 -13.16
C ALA A 253 11.50 -9.64 -14.43
N VAL A 254 11.21 -10.52 -15.39
CA VAL A 254 11.99 -10.73 -16.61
C VAL A 254 11.15 -10.36 -17.81
N PRO A 255 11.58 -9.41 -18.68
CA PRO A 255 10.92 -9.14 -19.95
C PRO A 255 10.82 -10.43 -20.81
N ALA A 256 9.63 -10.69 -21.32
CA ALA A 256 9.32 -11.85 -22.15
C ALA A 256 8.39 -11.46 -23.30
N GLY A 257 8.93 -11.30 -24.49
CA GLY A 257 8.21 -10.79 -25.64
C GLY A 257 7.72 -9.35 -25.36
N ARG A 258 6.40 -9.12 -25.52
CA ARG A 258 5.78 -7.83 -25.19
C ARG A 258 5.42 -7.68 -23.71
N GLY A 259 5.54 -8.77 -22.95
CA GLY A 259 5.13 -8.82 -21.57
C GLY A 259 6.30 -9.07 -20.62
N GLN A 260 5.97 -9.59 -19.44
CA GLN A 260 6.92 -9.81 -18.36
C GLN A 260 6.55 -11.06 -17.56
N ILE A 261 7.50 -11.96 -17.37
CA ILE A 261 7.39 -13.08 -16.42
C ILE A 261 7.81 -12.57 -15.05
N LYS A 262 7.05 -12.93 -14.01
CA LYS A 262 7.32 -12.61 -12.62
C LYS A 262 7.46 -13.89 -11.82
N VAL A 263 8.41 -13.92 -10.90
CA VAL A 263 8.61 -15.01 -9.95
C VAL A 263 8.91 -14.45 -8.58
N SER A 264 8.46 -15.12 -7.52
CA SER A 264 8.87 -14.81 -6.16
C SER A 264 8.89 -16.04 -5.28
N TYR A 265 9.78 -16.00 -4.30
CA TYR A 265 9.83 -16.89 -3.15
C TYR A 265 9.73 -16.03 -1.90
N SER A 266 8.84 -16.38 -0.98
CA SER A 266 8.73 -15.75 0.31
C SER A 266 8.73 -16.81 1.42
N ARG A 267 9.32 -16.48 2.57
CA ARG A 267 9.26 -17.32 3.76
C ARG A 267 8.90 -16.47 4.97
N ALA A 268 7.97 -16.97 5.77
CA ALA A 268 7.61 -16.43 7.08
C ALA A 268 8.10 -17.35 8.18
N TRP A 269 8.76 -16.78 9.18
CA TRP A 269 9.14 -17.45 10.43
C TRP A 269 8.37 -16.81 11.57
N GLN A 270 7.89 -17.64 12.48
CA GLN A 270 7.26 -17.15 13.71
C GLN A 270 8.09 -17.57 14.93
N SER A 271 8.05 -16.77 15.97
CA SER A 271 8.76 -17.03 17.23
C SER A 271 7.95 -16.58 18.43
N GLY A 272 8.26 -17.13 19.61
CA GLY A 272 7.46 -16.94 20.81
C GLY A 272 6.31 -17.95 20.85
N PRO A 273 5.07 -17.54 21.18
CA PRO A 273 3.92 -18.46 21.23
C PRO A 273 3.60 -19.16 19.89
N GLY A 274 4.07 -18.61 18.77
CA GLY A 274 3.91 -19.16 17.41
C GLY A 274 5.16 -19.86 16.88
N ASP A 275 6.12 -20.24 17.73
CA ASP A 275 7.35 -20.90 17.28
C ASP A 275 7.04 -22.21 16.53
N GLY A 276 7.65 -22.36 15.33
CA GLY A 276 7.38 -23.47 14.42
C GLY A 276 6.13 -23.33 13.54
N ASP A 277 5.36 -22.24 13.67
CA ASP A 277 4.21 -21.94 12.80
C ASP A 277 4.69 -21.19 11.55
N ASP A 278 5.60 -21.78 10.78
CA ASP A 278 6.27 -21.20 9.61
C ASP A 278 5.45 -21.39 8.33
N ALA A 279 5.78 -20.60 7.30
CA ALA A 279 5.20 -20.80 5.98
C ALA A 279 6.17 -20.39 4.85
N GLN A 280 5.97 -20.97 3.68
CA GLN A 280 6.72 -20.64 2.46
C GLN A 280 5.73 -20.41 1.32
N GLN A 281 5.99 -19.41 0.48
CA GLN A 281 5.21 -19.13 -0.72
C GLN A 281 6.08 -19.10 -1.96
N TYR A 282 5.67 -19.80 -2.98
CA TYR A 282 6.21 -19.76 -4.33
C TYR A 282 5.18 -19.16 -5.27
N ALA A 283 5.56 -18.19 -6.09
CA ALA A 283 4.65 -17.61 -7.07
C ALA A 283 5.32 -17.42 -8.42
N VAL A 284 4.57 -17.67 -9.49
CA VAL A 284 4.94 -17.41 -10.88
C VAL A 284 3.76 -16.76 -11.59
N GLY A 285 4.03 -15.83 -12.50
CA GLY A 285 2.98 -15.17 -13.27
C GLY A 285 3.51 -14.54 -14.54
N TYR A 286 2.59 -14.15 -15.41
CA TYR A 286 2.86 -13.43 -16.65
C TYR A 286 1.93 -12.24 -16.77
N VAL A 287 2.46 -11.11 -17.19
CA VAL A 287 1.71 -9.87 -17.49
C VAL A 287 1.89 -9.51 -18.93
N HIS A 288 0.79 -9.35 -19.66
CA HIS A 288 0.78 -8.95 -21.06
C HIS A 288 0.13 -7.57 -21.23
N PRO A 289 0.88 -6.51 -21.58
CA PRO A 289 0.32 -5.20 -21.81
C PRO A 289 -0.43 -5.17 -23.17
N LEU A 290 -1.71 -4.81 -23.11
CA LEU A 290 -2.51 -4.50 -24.30
C LEU A 290 -2.33 -3.03 -24.69
N SER A 291 -2.16 -2.16 -23.70
CA SER A 291 -1.88 -0.74 -23.86
C SER A 291 -1.09 -0.20 -22.67
N LYS A 292 -0.79 1.12 -22.64
CA LYS A 292 -0.19 1.77 -21.48
C LYS A 292 -1.05 1.73 -20.20
N ARG A 293 -2.37 1.47 -20.37
CA ARG A 293 -3.36 1.50 -19.29
C ARG A 293 -4.05 0.16 -19.03
N THR A 294 -3.89 -0.82 -19.95
CA THR A 294 -4.61 -2.10 -19.89
C THR A 294 -3.64 -3.25 -19.98
N VAL A 295 -3.76 -4.18 -19.05
CA VAL A 295 -2.96 -5.41 -19.03
C VAL A 295 -3.86 -6.64 -18.85
N LEU A 296 -3.48 -7.75 -19.47
CA LEU A 296 -3.91 -9.09 -19.09
C LEU A 296 -2.85 -9.71 -18.21
N TYR A 297 -3.25 -10.52 -17.26
CA TYR A 297 -2.30 -11.19 -16.38
C TYR A 297 -2.79 -12.57 -15.97
N THR A 298 -1.83 -13.41 -15.60
CA THR A 298 -2.08 -14.68 -14.95
C THR A 298 -1.04 -14.90 -13.87
N ALA A 299 -1.40 -15.60 -12.81
CA ALA A 299 -0.47 -16.01 -11.76
C ALA A 299 -0.90 -17.33 -11.13
N TYR A 300 0.09 -18.08 -10.67
CA TYR A 300 -0.06 -19.26 -9.83
C TYR A 300 0.78 -19.09 -8.58
N SER A 301 0.25 -19.55 -7.45
CA SER A 301 0.98 -19.56 -6.18
C SER A 301 0.67 -20.83 -5.40
N TYR A 302 1.71 -21.28 -4.66
CA TYR A 302 1.65 -22.39 -3.72
C TYR A 302 2.20 -21.91 -2.37
N ILE A 303 1.44 -22.14 -1.30
CA ILE A 303 1.85 -21.87 0.08
C ILE A 303 1.96 -23.21 0.80
N ASP A 304 3.12 -23.46 1.42
CA ASP A 304 3.38 -24.56 2.34
C ASP A 304 3.35 -24.01 3.77
N ASN A 305 2.38 -24.47 4.54
CA ASN A 305 2.20 -24.11 5.94
C ASN A 305 2.74 -25.21 6.87
N GLN A 306 3.41 -24.82 7.94
CA GLN A 306 3.94 -25.70 8.97
C GLN A 306 3.31 -25.37 10.33
N GLY A 307 3.32 -26.34 11.25
CA GLY A 307 2.75 -26.16 12.58
C GLY A 307 1.27 -25.75 12.53
N ARG A 308 0.94 -24.64 13.15
CA ARG A 308 -0.41 -24.05 13.15
C ARG A 308 -0.61 -22.97 12.11
N ALA A 309 0.42 -22.65 11.31
CA ALA A 309 0.29 -21.70 10.21
C ALA A 309 -0.85 -22.13 9.27
N ALA A 310 -1.65 -21.16 8.82
CA ALA A 310 -2.83 -21.38 8.00
C ALA A 310 -2.99 -20.29 6.93
N PHE A 311 -1.88 -19.82 6.36
CA PHE A 311 -1.87 -18.79 5.32
C PHE A 311 -2.50 -19.31 4.02
N VAL A 312 -3.11 -18.39 3.27
CA VAL A 312 -3.84 -18.68 2.03
C VAL A 312 -3.44 -17.77 0.89
N THR A 313 -3.77 -18.15 -0.34
CA THR A 313 -3.42 -17.42 -1.57
C THR A 313 -4.52 -16.43 -1.97
N GLY A 314 -4.48 -15.20 -1.44
CA GLY A 314 -5.45 -14.14 -1.80
C GLY A 314 -6.85 -14.33 -1.21
N ASP A 315 -7.77 -13.43 -1.59
CA ASP A 315 -9.06 -13.25 -0.91
C ASP A 315 -10.14 -14.29 -1.31
N VAL A 316 -10.01 -14.91 -2.49
CA VAL A 316 -10.98 -15.97 -2.94
C VAL A 316 -10.74 -17.31 -2.26
N SER A 317 -9.55 -17.51 -1.69
CA SER A 317 -9.18 -18.81 -1.10
C SER A 317 -10.19 -19.28 -0.03
N PRO A 318 -10.45 -20.59 0.09
CA PRO A 318 -11.08 -21.13 1.29
C PRO A 318 -10.27 -20.80 2.54
N LEU A 319 -10.87 -20.93 3.72
CA LEU A 319 -10.16 -20.75 4.99
C LEU A 319 -8.98 -21.72 5.08
N GLY A 320 -7.84 -21.20 5.46
CA GLY A 320 -6.64 -22.00 5.72
C GLY A 320 -6.85 -22.94 6.90
N GLN A 321 -6.15 -24.06 6.88
CA GLN A 321 -6.11 -25.01 7.97
C GLN A 321 -4.67 -25.20 8.45
N PRO A 322 -4.45 -25.36 9.76
CA PRO A 322 -3.13 -25.54 10.34
C PRO A 322 -2.30 -26.61 9.62
N GLY A 323 -1.07 -26.27 9.24
CA GLY A 323 -0.10 -27.15 8.61
C GLY A 323 -0.51 -27.69 7.23
N ARG A 324 -1.56 -27.12 6.60
CA ARG A 324 -2.04 -27.58 5.29
C ARG A 324 -1.65 -26.57 4.21
N HIS A 325 -1.25 -27.09 3.05
CA HIS A 325 -0.92 -26.26 1.90
C HIS A 325 -2.13 -25.54 1.33
N ALA A 326 -1.87 -24.41 0.66
CA ALA A 326 -2.85 -23.65 -0.11
C ALA A 326 -2.29 -23.36 -1.52
N THR A 327 -3.17 -23.38 -2.52
CA THR A 327 -2.81 -23.02 -3.91
C THR A 327 -3.80 -22.00 -4.46
N GLY A 328 -3.33 -21.18 -5.39
CA GLY A 328 -4.17 -20.25 -6.11
C GLY A 328 -3.72 -20.09 -7.55
N PHE A 329 -4.67 -20.09 -8.47
CA PHE A 329 -4.46 -19.73 -9.88
C PHE A 329 -5.42 -18.64 -10.25
N GLN A 330 -4.94 -17.58 -10.88
CA GLN A 330 -5.77 -16.46 -11.32
C GLN A 330 -5.48 -16.04 -12.74
N VAL A 331 -6.51 -15.59 -13.43
CA VAL A 331 -6.44 -14.92 -14.74
C VAL A 331 -7.30 -13.68 -14.66
N GLY A 332 -6.77 -12.54 -15.10
CA GLY A 332 -7.48 -11.28 -14.97
C GLY A 332 -7.08 -10.22 -15.98
N MET A 333 -7.82 -9.13 -15.93
CA MET A 333 -7.57 -7.90 -16.68
C MET A 333 -7.62 -6.71 -15.73
N SER A 334 -6.70 -5.81 -15.94
CA SER A 334 -6.61 -4.56 -15.20
C SER A 334 -6.56 -3.36 -16.15
N HIS A 335 -7.33 -2.32 -15.81
CA HIS A 335 -7.40 -1.07 -16.57
C HIS A 335 -7.30 0.14 -15.64
N SER A 336 -6.43 1.09 -16.01
CA SER A 336 -6.31 2.39 -15.32
C SER A 336 -6.80 3.53 -16.20
N PHE A 337 -7.51 4.50 -15.62
CA PHE A 337 -8.03 5.69 -16.32
C PHE A 337 -7.73 6.98 -15.58
#